data_9a14da5cd4874599764ef43b0e090ce3
#
_entry.id   9a14da5cd4874599764ef43b0e090ce3
#
_cell.length_a   1.000
_cell.length_b   1.000
_cell.length_c   1.000
_cell.angle_alpha   90.00
_cell.angle_beta   90.00
_cell.angle_gamma   90.00
#
_symmetry.space_group_name_H-M   'P 1'
#
loop_
_entity.id
_entity.type
_entity.pdbx_description
1 polymer ?
#
loop_
_entity_poly.entity_id
_entity_poly.type
_entity_poly.pdbx_seq_one_letter_code
_entity_poly.pdbx_strand_id
1 'polypeptide(L)'
;MTDIFKPSTINHQPSTKILVFDNYDSFTYNLVQIIEQIIGAEVDVFRNDKIALEDIEKYDKIILSPGPGIPEEAGILLEVIKKYAPTKSIFGVCLGQQAIAEAFGGSLINLSEIYHGVATEAIQINAHKIFNGLPETLEVGRYHSWAVNIDDFPVELEITSVDKNGMIMSLRHKTYDIHAVQYHPESILTPDGRKILENFLSN
;
A
#
# COMPACT_ATOMS: atom_id res chain seq x y z
N MET A 1 47.65 4.53 -33.24
CA MET A 1 46.73 5.28 -32.34
C MET A 1 45.70 4.31 -31.84
N THR A 2 45.89 3.79 -30.64
CA THR A 2 45.04 2.80 -30.04
C THR A 2 44.13 3.52 -29.02
N ASP A 3 42.83 3.64 -29.36
CA ASP A 3 41.81 4.16 -28.46
C ASP A 3 41.63 3.18 -27.31
N ILE A 4 42.02 3.63 -26.13
CA ILE A 4 41.80 2.91 -24.87
C ILE A 4 40.34 3.16 -24.42
N PHE A 5 39.50 2.14 -24.59
CA PHE A 5 38.16 2.11 -23.96
C PHE A 5 38.31 2.27 -22.45
N LYS A 6 37.93 3.43 -21.90
CA LYS A 6 37.72 3.60 -20.46
C LYS A 6 36.41 2.90 -20.10
N PRO A 7 36.42 1.96 -19.15
CA PRO A 7 35.17 1.42 -18.62
C PRO A 7 34.41 2.53 -17.89
N SER A 8 33.18 2.77 -18.31
CA SER A 8 32.25 3.64 -17.56
C SER A 8 32.02 3.01 -16.18
N THR A 9 32.41 3.71 -15.15
CA THR A 9 32.02 3.41 -13.79
C THR A 9 30.51 3.53 -13.69
N ILE A 10 29.82 2.38 -13.66
CA ILE A 10 28.42 2.32 -13.31
C ILE A 10 28.35 2.72 -11.84
N ASN A 11 27.87 3.92 -11.56
CA ASN A 11 27.51 4.34 -10.21
C ASN A 11 26.35 3.43 -9.77
N HIS A 12 26.65 2.40 -8.99
CA HIS A 12 25.64 1.67 -8.24
C HIS A 12 25.13 2.61 -7.15
N GLN A 13 24.05 3.32 -7.41
CA GLN A 13 23.19 3.77 -6.32
C GLN A 13 22.65 2.50 -5.64
N PRO A 14 22.64 2.43 -4.31
CA PRO A 14 22.06 1.29 -3.62
C PRO A 14 20.61 1.12 -4.11
N SER A 15 20.30 -0.03 -4.67
CA SER A 15 18.94 -0.33 -5.13
C SER A 15 18.01 -0.29 -3.93
N THR A 16 16.94 0.50 -4.00
CA THR A 16 15.88 0.55 -2.99
C THR A 16 15.38 -0.86 -2.69
N LYS A 17 15.49 -1.28 -1.43
CA LYS A 17 15.03 -2.61 -0.98
C LYS A 17 13.57 -2.54 -0.62
N ILE A 18 12.76 -3.37 -1.25
CA ILE A 18 11.32 -3.41 -1.06
C ILE A 18 10.92 -4.74 -0.44
N LEU A 19 10.11 -4.66 0.61
CA LEU A 19 9.42 -5.79 1.22
C LEU A 19 7.96 -5.79 0.83
N VAL A 20 7.46 -6.88 0.29
CA VAL A 20 6.02 -7.17 0.26
C VAL A 20 5.71 -8.03 1.48
N PHE A 21 5.00 -7.45 2.43
CA PHE A 21 4.55 -8.09 3.66
C PHE A 21 3.22 -8.78 3.38
N ASP A 22 3.27 -10.11 3.20
CA ASP A 22 2.15 -10.93 2.73
C ASP A 22 1.23 -11.33 3.89
N ASN A 23 0.01 -10.84 3.86
CA ASN A 23 -1.05 -11.18 4.83
C ASN A 23 -1.89 -12.38 4.39
N TYR A 24 -1.30 -13.35 3.67
CA TYR A 24 -1.98 -14.56 3.21
C TYR A 24 -3.10 -14.32 2.20
N ASP A 25 -2.94 -13.31 1.36
CA ASP A 25 -3.91 -13.02 0.30
C ASP A 25 -3.57 -13.71 -1.02
N SER A 26 -4.59 -14.17 -1.73
CA SER A 26 -4.42 -14.82 -3.03
C SER A 26 -3.96 -13.85 -4.14
N PHE A 27 -4.19 -12.56 -3.97
CA PHE A 27 -3.77 -11.52 -4.90
C PHE A 27 -2.39 -10.93 -4.61
N THR A 28 -1.73 -11.32 -3.52
CA THR A 28 -0.39 -10.81 -3.16
C THR A 28 0.58 -10.92 -4.33
N TYR A 29 0.60 -12.05 -5.05
CA TYR A 29 1.53 -12.23 -6.17
C TYR A 29 1.18 -11.42 -7.41
N ASN A 30 -0.07 -11.00 -7.61
CA ASN A 30 -0.42 -10.02 -8.64
C ASN A 30 0.20 -8.66 -8.31
N LEU A 31 0.14 -8.26 -7.03
CA LEU A 31 0.77 -7.04 -6.53
C LEU A 31 2.29 -7.10 -6.71
N VAL A 32 2.93 -8.21 -6.30
CA VAL A 32 4.36 -8.47 -6.49
C VAL A 32 4.75 -8.32 -7.96
N GLN A 33 4.04 -8.98 -8.86
CA GLN A 33 4.34 -8.93 -10.30
C GLN A 33 4.30 -7.51 -10.87
N ILE A 34 3.30 -6.72 -10.48
CA ILE A 34 3.21 -5.32 -10.93
C ILE A 34 4.38 -4.50 -10.40
N ILE A 35 4.73 -4.65 -9.11
CA ILE A 35 5.84 -3.95 -8.49
C ILE A 35 7.16 -4.30 -9.19
N GLU A 36 7.46 -5.58 -9.39
CA GLU A 36 8.67 -6.05 -10.08
C GLU A 36 8.77 -5.53 -11.50
N GLN A 37 7.65 -5.48 -12.24
CA GLN A 37 7.60 -4.89 -13.58
C GLN A 37 7.87 -3.38 -13.57
N ILE A 38 7.45 -2.65 -12.52
CA ILE A 38 7.69 -1.21 -12.40
C ILE A 38 9.16 -0.93 -12.11
N ILE A 39 9.75 -1.67 -11.16
CA ILE A 39 11.13 -1.41 -10.71
C ILE A 39 12.19 -2.14 -11.55
N GLY A 40 11.79 -3.15 -12.35
CA GLY A 40 12.70 -3.97 -13.15
C GLY A 40 13.61 -4.90 -12.33
N ALA A 41 13.19 -5.28 -11.12
CA ALA A 41 13.95 -6.13 -10.20
C ALA A 41 12.99 -6.98 -9.34
N GLU A 42 13.51 -8.06 -8.76
CA GLU A 42 12.78 -8.86 -7.78
C GLU A 42 12.61 -8.12 -6.44
N VAL A 43 11.53 -8.42 -5.72
CA VAL A 43 11.26 -7.93 -4.37
C VAL A 43 11.23 -9.10 -3.37
N ASP A 44 11.57 -8.82 -2.12
CA ASP A 44 11.44 -9.80 -1.05
C ASP A 44 9.96 -9.92 -0.63
N VAL A 45 9.46 -11.15 -0.53
CA VAL A 45 8.10 -11.46 -0.07
C VAL A 45 8.19 -12.32 1.19
N PHE A 46 7.63 -11.83 2.29
CA PHE A 46 7.55 -12.59 3.53
C PHE A 46 6.13 -12.54 4.09
N ARG A 47 5.64 -13.70 4.51
CA ARG A 47 4.37 -13.80 5.24
C ARG A 47 4.46 -13.13 6.62
N ASN A 48 3.35 -12.61 7.07
CA ASN A 48 3.23 -11.80 8.29
C ASN A 48 3.64 -12.51 9.59
N ASP A 49 3.82 -13.83 9.55
CA ASP A 49 4.28 -14.69 10.65
C ASP A 49 5.65 -15.38 10.36
N LYS A 50 6.31 -15.04 9.24
CA LYS A 50 7.55 -15.69 8.77
C LYS A 50 8.75 -14.75 8.66
N ILE A 51 8.67 -13.56 9.19
CA ILE A 51 9.77 -12.60 9.27
C ILE A 51 9.83 -12.04 10.69
N ALA A 52 11.02 -11.93 11.26
CA ALA A 52 11.18 -11.24 12.54
C ALA A 52 11.05 -9.73 12.36
N LEU A 53 10.49 -9.06 13.36
CA LEU A 53 10.26 -7.61 13.29
C LEU A 53 11.56 -6.84 13.02
N GLU A 54 12.69 -7.30 13.59
CA GLU A 54 14.01 -6.68 13.42
C GLU A 54 14.57 -6.84 12.01
N ASP A 55 14.25 -7.94 11.32
CA ASP A 55 14.75 -8.22 9.97
C ASP A 55 14.14 -7.29 8.90
N ILE A 56 13.08 -6.56 9.26
CA ILE A 56 12.43 -5.57 8.39
C ILE A 56 13.26 -4.28 8.29
N GLU A 57 14.15 -4.02 9.24
CA GLU A 57 15.02 -2.82 9.26
C GLU A 57 15.81 -2.59 7.97
N LYS A 58 16.20 -3.67 7.29
CA LYS A 58 17.00 -3.61 6.05
C LYS A 58 16.27 -3.10 4.82
N TYR A 59 14.93 -2.96 4.87
CA TYR A 59 14.11 -2.48 3.75
C TYR A 59 13.90 -0.98 3.82
N ASP A 60 13.76 -0.36 2.66
CA ASP A 60 13.48 1.07 2.51
C ASP A 60 11.98 1.32 2.36
N LYS A 61 11.30 0.41 1.65
CA LYS A 61 9.85 0.47 1.41
C LYS A 61 9.18 -0.84 1.83
N ILE A 62 7.98 -0.71 2.40
CA ILE A 62 7.15 -1.83 2.86
C ILE A 62 5.78 -1.72 2.18
N ILE A 63 5.39 -2.77 1.47
CA ILE A 63 4.06 -2.91 0.89
C ILE A 63 3.29 -3.89 1.78
N LEU A 64 2.24 -3.44 2.43
CA LEU A 64 1.35 -4.27 3.23
C LEU A 64 0.26 -4.81 2.31
N SER A 65 0.28 -6.10 2.04
CA SER A 65 -0.68 -6.73 1.12
C SER A 65 -2.11 -6.74 1.66
N PRO A 66 -3.11 -6.98 0.81
CA PRO A 66 -4.41 -7.44 1.27
C PRO A 66 -4.30 -8.67 2.16
N GLY A 67 -5.39 -9.05 2.82
CA GLY A 67 -5.45 -10.26 3.63
C GLY A 67 -6.85 -10.55 4.14
N PRO A 68 -7.11 -11.78 4.61
CA PRO A 68 -8.36 -12.14 5.25
C PRO A 68 -8.45 -11.61 6.70
N GLY A 69 -9.66 -11.57 7.24
CA GLY A 69 -9.92 -11.24 8.63
C GLY A 69 -9.75 -9.75 8.93
N ILE A 70 -9.19 -9.46 10.10
CA ILE A 70 -8.93 -8.11 10.62
C ILE A 70 -7.44 -7.95 10.98
N PRO A 71 -6.93 -6.72 11.08
CA PRO A 71 -5.49 -6.48 11.32
C PRO A 71 -4.92 -7.13 12.58
N GLU A 72 -5.71 -7.23 13.65
CA GLU A 72 -5.29 -7.84 14.90
C GLU A 72 -4.95 -9.34 14.77
N GLU A 73 -5.53 -10.02 13.76
CA GLU A 73 -5.30 -11.43 13.46
C GLU A 73 -4.14 -11.65 12.44
N ALA A 74 -3.56 -10.58 11.92
CA ALA A 74 -2.56 -10.62 10.83
C ALA A 74 -1.11 -10.66 11.34
N GLY A 75 -0.79 -11.56 12.28
CA GLY A 75 0.57 -11.75 12.77
C GLY A 75 1.15 -10.48 13.39
N ILE A 76 2.33 -10.04 12.93
CA ILE A 76 3.00 -8.84 13.46
C ILE A 76 2.66 -7.55 12.67
N LEU A 77 1.59 -7.53 11.88
CA LEU A 77 1.25 -6.41 10.98
C LEU A 77 1.17 -5.06 11.70
N LEU A 78 0.45 -4.98 12.82
CA LEU A 78 0.33 -3.74 13.60
C LEU A 78 1.65 -3.30 14.24
N GLU A 79 2.49 -4.25 14.66
CA GLU A 79 3.80 -3.98 15.24
C GLU A 79 4.77 -3.41 14.17
N VAL A 80 4.72 -3.94 12.94
CA VAL A 80 5.50 -3.43 11.80
C VAL A 80 5.16 -1.97 11.53
N ILE A 81 3.87 -1.64 11.46
CA ILE A 81 3.44 -0.26 11.21
C ILE A 81 3.93 0.65 12.33
N LYS A 82 3.66 0.31 13.60
CA LYS A 82 4.04 1.13 14.76
C LYS A 82 5.54 1.37 14.85
N LYS A 83 6.36 0.34 14.57
CA LYS A 83 7.82 0.43 14.65
C LYS A 83 8.41 1.22 13.49
N TYR A 84 7.92 0.99 12.27
CA TYR A 84 8.57 1.48 11.05
C TYR A 84 7.94 2.71 10.42
N ALA A 85 6.77 3.14 10.89
CA ALA A 85 6.10 4.36 10.42
C ALA A 85 7.00 5.60 10.35
N PRO A 86 7.88 5.88 11.34
CA PRO A 86 8.71 7.09 11.30
C PRO A 86 9.88 7.04 10.32
N THR A 87 10.26 5.85 9.84
CA THR A 87 11.55 5.66 9.14
C THR A 87 11.45 5.03 7.77
N LYS A 88 10.33 4.39 7.43
CA LYS A 88 10.14 3.67 6.16
C LYS A 88 9.00 4.25 5.35
N SER A 89 9.09 4.11 4.02
CA SER A 89 7.94 4.35 3.13
C SER A 89 7.00 3.15 3.21
N ILE A 90 5.73 3.36 3.56
CA ILE A 90 4.75 2.28 3.72
C ILE A 90 3.56 2.49 2.79
N PHE A 91 3.16 1.43 2.08
CA PHE A 91 1.93 1.42 1.28
C PHE A 91 1.03 0.28 1.72
N GLY A 92 -0.20 0.59 2.16
CA GLY A 92 -1.18 -0.39 2.61
C GLY A 92 -2.28 -0.63 1.59
N VAL A 93 -2.59 -1.90 1.31
CA VAL A 93 -3.68 -2.31 0.41
C VAL A 93 -4.74 -3.07 1.21
N CYS A 94 -5.98 -2.63 1.14
CA CYS A 94 -7.16 -3.24 1.76
C CYS A 94 -6.94 -3.46 3.28
N LEU A 95 -6.63 -4.68 3.72
CA LEU A 95 -6.25 -4.98 5.12
C LEU A 95 -5.09 -4.09 5.59
N GLY A 96 -4.12 -3.79 4.71
CA GLY A 96 -3.01 -2.89 5.02
C GLY A 96 -3.47 -1.46 5.32
N GLN A 97 -4.49 -0.92 4.63
CA GLN A 97 -5.10 0.37 4.98
C GLN A 97 -5.78 0.31 6.34
N GLN A 98 -6.55 -0.73 6.59
CA GLN A 98 -7.25 -0.93 7.86
C GLN A 98 -6.26 -1.01 9.02
N ALA A 99 -5.18 -1.75 8.85
CA ALA A 99 -4.11 -1.87 9.83
C ALA A 99 -3.41 -0.53 10.12
N ILE A 100 -3.20 0.30 9.09
CA ILE A 100 -2.65 1.64 9.29
C ILE A 100 -3.60 2.48 10.14
N ALA A 101 -4.90 2.47 9.85
CA ALA A 101 -5.87 3.22 10.67
C ALA A 101 -5.87 2.76 12.14
N GLU A 102 -5.90 1.45 12.39
CA GLU A 102 -5.86 0.90 13.77
C GLU A 102 -4.53 1.17 14.48
N ALA A 103 -3.40 1.10 13.77
CA ALA A 103 -2.09 1.37 14.36
C ALA A 103 -1.96 2.80 14.91
N PHE A 104 -2.74 3.75 14.35
CA PHE A 104 -2.83 5.14 14.80
C PHE A 104 -4.07 5.43 15.67
N GLY A 105 -4.79 4.40 16.13
CA GLY A 105 -5.85 4.51 17.14
C GLY A 105 -7.26 4.63 16.60
N GLY A 106 -7.47 4.46 15.29
CA GLY A 106 -8.80 4.32 14.69
C GLY A 106 -9.40 2.93 14.90
N SER A 107 -10.64 2.75 14.49
CA SER A 107 -11.34 1.47 14.52
C SER A 107 -11.87 1.06 13.14
N LEU A 108 -12.39 -0.16 13.06
CA LEU A 108 -13.04 -0.69 11.88
C LEU A 108 -14.53 -0.90 12.11
N ILE A 109 -15.31 -0.76 11.04
CA ILE A 109 -16.72 -1.14 11.01
C ILE A 109 -16.93 -2.34 10.08
N ASN A 110 -17.76 -3.28 10.51
CA ASN A 110 -18.22 -4.37 9.65
C ASN A 110 -19.39 -3.86 8.81
N LEU A 111 -19.25 -3.98 7.50
CA LEU A 111 -20.25 -3.48 6.54
C LEU A 111 -21.40 -4.47 6.44
N SER A 112 -22.62 -3.97 6.30
CA SER A 112 -23.80 -4.80 6.01
C SER A 112 -23.78 -5.37 4.60
N GLU A 113 -23.03 -4.74 3.67
CA GLU A 113 -22.81 -5.16 2.29
C GLU A 113 -21.37 -5.66 2.15
N ILE A 114 -21.21 -6.84 1.55
CA ILE A 114 -19.91 -7.44 1.26
C ILE A 114 -19.53 -7.10 -0.18
N TYR A 115 -18.41 -6.44 -0.37
CA TYR A 115 -17.82 -6.23 -1.68
C TYR A 115 -16.94 -7.41 -2.04
N HIS A 116 -17.24 -8.07 -3.17
CA HIS A 116 -16.44 -9.20 -3.66
C HIS A 116 -16.32 -9.14 -5.19
N GLY A 117 -15.26 -8.50 -5.67
CA GLY A 117 -15.05 -8.29 -7.11
C GLY A 117 -16.04 -7.29 -7.71
N VAL A 118 -16.26 -6.18 -7.03
CA VAL A 118 -17.19 -5.12 -7.48
C VAL A 118 -16.39 -3.88 -7.84
N ALA A 119 -16.59 -3.38 -9.07
CA ALA A 119 -16.06 -2.09 -9.49
C ALA A 119 -16.94 -0.96 -8.95
N THR A 120 -16.32 0.03 -8.32
CA THR A 120 -16.98 1.25 -7.81
C THR A 120 -16.09 2.46 -8.08
N GLU A 121 -16.61 3.66 -7.79
CA GLU A 121 -15.85 4.90 -7.91
C GLU A 121 -15.17 5.25 -6.59
N ALA A 122 -13.91 5.70 -6.68
CA ALA A 122 -13.18 6.38 -5.63
C ALA A 122 -12.93 7.82 -6.06
N ILE A 123 -13.45 8.79 -5.29
CA ILE A 123 -13.42 10.21 -5.59
C ILE A 123 -12.32 10.85 -4.73
N GLN A 124 -11.33 11.47 -5.37
CA GLN A 124 -10.27 12.19 -4.69
C GLN A 124 -10.85 13.46 -4.03
N ILE A 125 -10.59 13.65 -2.75
CA ILE A 125 -11.04 14.82 -1.99
C ILE A 125 -9.88 15.70 -1.52
N ASN A 126 -8.67 15.17 -1.54
CA ASN A 126 -7.43 15.89 -1.23
C ASN A 126 -6.33 15.50 -2.22
N ALA A 127 -5.54 16.49 -2.65
CA ALA A 127 -4.40 16.26 -3.52
C ALA A 127 -3.39 15.34 -2.84
N HIS A 128 -2.96 14.30 -3.55
CA HIS A 128 -2.05 13.31 -2.99
C HIS A 128 -1.10 12.75 -4.05
N LYS A 129 0.17 12.55 -3.68
CA LYS A 129 1.22 12.13 -4.62
C LYS A 129 0.93 10.83 -5.36
N ILE A 130 0.27 9.85 -4.71
CA ILE A 130 -0.06 8.57 -5.36
C ILE A 130 -1.07 8.72 -6.49
N PHE A 131 -1.79 9.84 -6.56
CA PHE A 131 -2.77 10.15 -7.60
C PHE A 131 -2.25 11.11 -8.69
N ASN A 132 -0.95 11.44 -8.68
CA ASN A 132 -0.37 12.32 -9.70
C ASN A 132 -0.61 11.78 -11.12
N GLY A 133 -1.21 12.62 -11.98
CA GLY A 133 -1.53 12.26 -13.36
C GLY A 133 -2.76 11.37 -13.53
N LEU A 134 -3.55 11.17 -12.48
CA LEU A 134 -4.80 10.42 -12.49
C LEU A 134 -6.02 11.34 -12.45
N PRO A 135 -7.18 10.91 -12.97
CA PRO A 135 -8.42 11.67 -12.90
C PRO A 135 -8.92 11.80 -11.46
N GLU A 136 -9.78 12.79 -11.20
CA GLU A 136 -10.39 13.02 -9.88
C GLU A 136 -11.21 11.81 -9.38
N THR A 137 -11.86 11.10 -10.30
CA THR A 137 -12.65 9.89 -10.01
C THR A 137 -12.00 8.69 -10.68
N LEU A 138 -11.73 7.65 -9.89
CA LEU A 138 -11.11 6.40 -10.33
C LEU A 138 -12.11 5.26 -10.24
N GLU A 139 -12.13 4.38 -11.25
CA GLU A 139 -12.77 3.07 -11.13
C GLU A 139 -11.85 2.13 -10.34
N VAL A 140 -12.39 1.48 -9.30
CA VAL A 140 -11.60 0.67 -8.37
C VAL A 140 -12.31 -0.63 -7.99
N GLY A 141 -11.55 -1.72 -7.95
CA GLY A 141 -12.03 -3.04 -7.55
C GLY A 141 -12.01 -3.23 -6.03
N ARG A 142 -13.15 -3.63 -5.46
CA ARG A 142 -13.32 -3.83 -4.01
C ARG A 142 -13.58 -5.30 -3.67
N TYR A 143 -12.95 -5.75 -2.56
CA TYR A 143 -13.02 -7.14 -2.08
C TYR A 143 -13.00 -7.17 -0.55
N HIS A 144 -13.87 -6.40 0.12
CA HIS A 144 -13.84 -6.28 1.59
C HIS A 144 -15.22 -6.22 2.21
N SER A 145 -15.32 -6.65 3.48
CA SER A 145 -16.48 -6.51 4.35
C SER A 145 -16.22 -5.63 5.57
N TRP A 146 -14.98 -5.21 5.79
CA TRP A 146 -14.58 -4.26 6.80
C TRP A 146 -14.08 -2.96 6.17
N ALA A 147 -14.29 -1.85 6.85
CA ALA A 147 -13.79 -0.54 6.45
C ALA A 147 -13.33 0.27 7.66
N VAL A 148 -12.47 1.25 7.43
CA VAL A 148 -12.06 2.20 8.45
C VAL A 148 -13.27 3.03 8.89
N ASN A 149 -13.48 3.11 10.20
CA ASN A 149 -14.55 3.92 10.79
C ASN A 149 -14.21 5.41 10.67
N ILE A 150 -15.15 6.19 10.15
CA ILE A 150 -14.97 7.64 9.98
C ILE A 150 -15.16 8.41 11.28
N ASP A 151 -15.95 7.86 12.22
CA ASP A 151 -16.34 8.57 13.44
C ASP A 151 -15.18 8.75 14.43
N ASP A 152 -14.20 7.84 14.42
CA ASP A 152 -13.00 7.89 15.25
C ASP A 152 -11.70 7.90 14.41
N PHE A 153 -11.77 8.48 13.21
CA PHE A 153 -10.64 8.57 12.30
C PHE A 153 -9.44 9.30 12.94
N PRO A 154 -8.23 8.71 12.95
CA PRO A 154 -7.07 9.27 13.63
C PRO A 154 -6.67 10.65 13.11
N VAL A 155 -6.37 11.57 14.02
CA VAL A 155 -6.00 12.96 13.70
C VAL A 155 -4.65 13.06 12.97
N GLU A 156 -3.78 12.08 13.11
CA GLU A 156 -2.49 11.97 12.42
C GLU A 156 -2.63 11.61 10.95
N LEU A 157 -3.77 11.03 10.58
CA LEU A 157 -4.07 10.61 9.22
C LEU A 157 -4.92 11.66 8.49
N GLU A 158 -4.92 11.58 7.17
CA GLU A 158 -5.74 12.40 6.28
C GLU A 158 -6.43 11.48 5.27
N ILE A 159 -7.74 11.65 5.10
CA ILE A 159 -8.51 10.98 4.06
C ILE A 159 -8.21 11.62 2.72
N THR A 160 -7.84 10.83 1.70
CA THR A 160 -7.46 11.35 0.40
C THR A 160 -8.45 11.01 -0.70
N SER A 161 -9.25 9.93 -0.54
CA SER A 161 -10.40 9.65 -1.38
C SER A 161 -11.53 8.94 -0.62
N VAL A 162 -12.75 9.10 -1.11
CA VAL A 162 -13.96 8.47 -0.59
C VAL A 162 -14.80 7.87 -1.71
N ASP A 163 -15.71 6.94 -1.39
CA ASP A 163 -16.75 6.54 -2.33
C ASP A 163 -17.96 7.51 -2.27
N LYS A 164 -18.96 7.28 -3.14
CA LYS A 164 -20.19 8.10 -3.19
C LYS A 164 -20.99 8.16 -1.88
N ASN A 165 -20.73 7.24 -0.95
CA ASN A 165 -21.40 7.17 0.35
C ASN A 165 -20.54 7.77 1.47
N GLY A 166 -19.35 8.31 1.14
CA GLY A 166 -18.40 8.87 2.11
C GLY A 166 -17.50 7.83 2.80
N MET A 167 -17.51 6.57 2.34
CA MET A 167 -16.62 5.54 2.87
C MET A 167 -15.17 5.84 2.45
N ILE A 168 -14.24 5.71 3.39
CA ILE A 168 -12.82 5.99 3.18
C ILE A 168 -12.22 4.98 2.17
N MET A 169 -11.79 5.50 1.02
CA MET A 169 -11.19 4.70 -0.05
C MET A 169 -9.67 4.81 -0.12
N SER A 170 -9.11 5.89 0.42
CA SER A 170 -7.67 6.03 0.60
C SER A 170 -7.35 7.01 1.73
N LEU A 171 -6.17 6.84 2.30
CA LEU A 171 -5.65 7.71 3.35
C LEU A 171 -4.13 7.87 3.22
N ARG A 172 -3.60 8.88 3.91
CA ARG A 172 -2.16 9.06 4.13
C ARG A 172 -1.89 9.50 5.57
N HIS A 173 -0.67 9.32 6.02
CA HIS A 173 -0.19 9.98 7.23
C HIS A 173 0.26 11.42 6.90
N LYS A 174 -0.04 12.37 7.77
CA LYS A 174 0.25 13.79 7.55
C LYS A 174 1.75 14.11 7.54
N THR A 175 2.55 13.34 8.27
CA THR A 175 3.99 13.58 8.49
C THR A 175 4.86 12.47 7.93
N TYR A 176 4.50 11.18 8.15
CA TYR A 176 5.28 10.03 7.71
C TYR A 176 4.95 9.67 6.25
N ASP A 177 5.88 9.00 5.59
CA ASP A 177 5.68 8.54 4.19
C ASP A 177 4.83 7.26 4.16
N ILE A 178 3.58 7.40 4.59
CA ILE A 178 2.59 6.31 4.66
C ILE A 178 1.39 6.66 3.81
N HIS A 179 1.00 5.73 2.96
CA HIS A 179 -0.11 5.83 2.03
C HIS A 179 -0.89 4.54 2.01
N ALA A 180 -2.19 4.61 1.79
CA ALA A 180 -2.99 3.40 1.71
C ALA A 180 -4.26 3.57 0.87
N VAL A 181 -4.73 2.43 0.35
CA VAL A 181 -5.97 2.33 -0.41
C VAL A 181 -6.81 1.15 0.09
N GLN A 182 -8.15 1.32 0.15
CA GLN A 182 -9.08 0.26 0.55
C GLN A 182 -9.35 -0.72 -0.59
N TYR A 183 -9.15 -0.30 -1.81
CA TYR A 183 -9.34 -1.10 -3.02
C TYR A 183 -8.05 -1.80 -3.44
N HIS A 184 -8.15 -2.64 -4.46
CA HIS A 184 -7.07 -3.49 -4.94
C HIS A 184 -6.43 -2.90 -6.22
N PRO A 185 -5.28 -2.20 -6.14
CA PRO A 185 -4.60 -1.64 -7.31
C PRO A 185 -4.04 -2.72 -8.24
N GLU A 186 -3.90 -3.95 -7.78
CA GLU A 186 -3.46 -5.11 -8.55
C GLU A 186 -4.61 -5.80 -9.31
N SER A 187 -5.86 -5.42 -9.03
CA SER A 187 -7.03 -5.99 -9.67
C SER A 187 -7.23 -5.44 -11.08
N ILE A 188 -7.70 -6.29 -11.98
CA ILE A 188 -8.16 -5.87 -13.33
C ILE A 188 -9.31 -4.86 -13.26
N LEU A 189 -10.05 -4.83 -12.14
CA LEU A 189 -11.13 -3.86 -11.89
C LEU A 189 -10.62 -2.49 -11.44
N THR A 190 -9.30 -2.30 -11.37
CA THR A 190 -8.66 -1.01 -11.07
C THR A 190 -7.73 -0.63 -12.23
N PRO A 191 -8.26 -0.10 -13.34
CA PRO A 191 -7.46 0.16 -14.55
C PRO A 191 -6.22 1.03 -14.31
N ASP A 192 -6.34 2.01 -13.40
CA ASP A 192 -5.27 2.95 -13.04
C ASP A 192 -4.39 2.46 -11.88
N GLY A 193 -4.60 1.24 -11.39
CA GLY A 193 -3.90 0.71 -10.22
C GLY A 193 -2.40 0.66 -10.36
N ARG A 194 -1.90 0.29 -11.55
CA ARG A 194 -0.47 0.33 -11.86
C ARG A 194 0.12 1.75 -11.67
N LYS A 195 -0.59 2.79 -12.10
CA LYS A 195 -0.12 4.17 -11.98
C LYS A 195 -0.03 4.63 -10.53
N ILE A 196 -0.95 4.20 -9.68
CA ILE A 196 -0.90 4.43 -8.23
C ILE A 196 0.39 3.85 -7.63
N LEU A 197 0.70 2.59 -7.97
CA LEU A 197 1.93 1.93 -7.51
C LEU A 197 3.20 2.59 -8.07
N GLU A 198 3.22 2.98 -9.36
CA GLU A 198 4.32 3.76 -9.95
C GLU A 198 4.58 5.05 -9.19
N ASN A 199 3.53 5.81 -8.87
CA ASN A 199 3.63 7.06 -8.14
C ASN A 199 4.18 6.88 -6.72
N PHE A 200 3.84 5.78 -6.04
CA PHE A 200 4.40 5.44 -4.73
C PHE A 200 5.88 5.02 -4.84
N LEU A 201 6.22 4.20 -5.83
CA LEU A 201 7.56 3.62 -5.97
C LEU A 201 8.60 4.62 -6.48
N SER A 202 8.19 5.66 -7.21
CA SER A 202 9.06 6.65 -7.86
C SER A 202 9.70 7.68 -6.92
N ASN A 203 9.47 7.59 -5.62
CA ASN A 203 9.98 8.55 -4.62
C ASN A 203 10.98 7.92 -3.67
#